data_ec3fd1d3f7ab0bebc27c1b00f35e4aa3
#
_entry.id   ec3fd1d3f7ab0bebc27c1b00f35e4aa3
#
_cell.length_a   1.000
_cell.length_b   1.000
_cell.length_c   1.000
_cell.angle_alpha   90.00
_cell.angle_beta   90.00
_cell.angle_gamma   90.00
#
_symmetry.space_group_name_H-M   'P 1'
#
loop_
_entity.id
_entity.type
_entity.pdbx_description
1 polymer ?
#
loop_
_entity_poly.entity_id
_entity_poly.type
_entity_poly.pdbx_seq_one_letter_code
_entity_poly.pdbx_strand_id
1 'polypeptide(L)'
;PHYKAPVVWVKDASRAVGVAQNLVSRDLLGPYMARIRAEYAEIRERHKDRGSGKRLVSLETARAQRYDPLAGGHRPEAPRQPGLTVYADWPLAELVDYIDWTPFFQTWELAGRYPAILDDAVVGAQARELYRDARAMLTRIIDERWLTAKAVVGLWPAASVGDDVEVYAADAADDAHPVAVLNFLRQQADKPPGRPDFCLADFIAPKRHGVRDWIGAFAVTAGIGIDAHVARFE
;
A
#
# COMPACT_ATOMS: atom_id res chain seq x y z
N PRO A 1 -10.70 -10.01 -20.50
CA PRO A 1 -9.53 -10.89 -20.47
C PRO A 1 -8.50 -10.55 -21.55
N HIS A 2 -7.96 -9.31 -21.48
CA HIS A 2 -6.90 -8.87 -22.39
C HIS A 2 -5.51 -9.12 -21.78
N TYR A 3 -5.43 -9.29 -20.47
CA TYR A 3 -4.19 -9.56 -19.77
C TYR A 3 -3.92 -11.07 -19.71
N LYS A 4 -2.78 -11.50 -20.26
CA LYS A 4 -2.40 -12.92 -20.41
C LYS A 4 -1.41 -13.41 -19.35
N ALA A 5 -0.74 -12.49 -18.66
CA ALA A 5 0.22 -12.87 -17.63
C ALA A 5 -0.48 -13.35 -16.34
N PRO A 6 0.22 -14.09 -15.47
CA PRO A 6 -0.33 -14.53 -14.19
C PRO A 6 -0.78 -13.35 -13.32
N VAL A 7 -1.96 -13.47 -12.73
CA VAL A 7 -2.47 -12.54 -11.71
C VAL A 7 -2.80 -13.36 -10.47
N VAL A 8 -2.17 -13.03 -9.35
CA VAL A 8 -2.40 -13.71 -8.08
C VAL A 8 -2.79 -12.68 -7.03
N TRP A 9 -3.93 -12.89 -6.40
CA TRP A 9 -4.36 -12.05 -5.29
C TRP A 9 -3.66 -12.45 -4.00
N VAL A 10 -3.24 -11.47 -3.22
CA VAL A 10 -2.66 -11.65 -1.89
C VAL A 10 -3.45 -10.83 -0.87
N LYS A 11 -3.62 -11.39 0.33
CA LYS A 11 -4.40 -10.76 1.40
C LYS A 11 -3.73 -9.50 1.94
N ASP A 12 -2.41 -9.52 2.00
CA ASP A 12 -1.58 -8.44 2.52
C ASP A 12 -0.19 -8.45 1.86
N ALA A 13 0.56 -7.37 2.05
CA ALA A 13 1.88 -7.19 1.45
C ALA A 13 2.93 -8.21 1.92
N SER A 14 2.82 -8.71 3.16
CA SER A 14 3.78 -9.68 3.70
C SER A 14 3.78 -11.00 2.93
N ARG A 15 2.63 -11.38 2.38
CA ARG A 15 2.47 -12.58 1.56
C ARG A 15 2.93 -12.40 0.10
N ALA A 16 3.10 -11.16 -0.34
CA ALA A 16 3.49 -10.87 -1.72
C ALA A 16 4.88 -11.39 -2.07
N VAL A 17 5.82 -11.41 -1.11
CA VAL A 17 7.19 -11.87 -1.31
C VAL A 17 7.23 -13.33 -1.78
N GLY A 18 6.57 -14.23 -1.03
CA GLY A 18 6.53 -15.65 -1.41
C GLY A 18 5.79 -15.89 -2.74
N VAL A 19 4.76 -15.11 -3.04
CA VAL A 19 4.06 -15.17 -4.34
C VAL A 19 5.00 -14.73 -5.46
N ALA A 20 5.70 -13.60 -5.30
CA ALA A 20 6.65 -13.09 -6.28
C ALA A 20 7.78 -14.08 -6.55
N GLN A 21 8.35 -14.70 -5.50
CA GLN A 21 9.37 -15.75 -5.65
C GLN A 21 8.89 -16.92 -6.54
N ASN A 22 7.65 -17.40 -6.32
CA ASN A 22 7.09 -18.45 -7.15
C ASN A 22 6.83 -18.01 -8.59
N LEU A 23 6.43 -16.75 -8.81
CA LEU A 23 6.11 -16.22 -10.14
C LEU A 23 7.36 -15.94 -10.98
N VAL A 24 8.51 -15.58 -10.38
CA VAL A 24 9.76 -15.32 -11.10
C VAL A 24 10.65 -16.57 -11.27
N SER A 25 10.39 -17.62 -10.50
CA SER A 25 11.14 -18.88 -10.59
C SER A 25 10.68 -19.69 -11.81
N ARG A 26 11.63 -20.07 -12.68
CA ARG A 26 11.35 -20.90 -13.85
C ARG A 26 10.79 -22.28 -13.49
N ASP A 27 11.29 -22.86 -12.41
CA ASP A 27 10.92 -24.22 -11.98
C ASP A 27 9.60 -24.25 -11.20
N LEU A 28 9.33 -23.22 -10.40
CA LEU A 28 8.15 -23.14 -9.52
C LEU A 28 6.92 -22.55 -10.21
N LEU A 29 7.09 -21.73 -11.24
CA LEU A 29 5.98 -21.02 -11.90
C LEU A 29 4.87 -21.95 -12.38
N GLY A 30 5.23 -23.02 -13.10
CA GLY A 30 4.27 -23.96 -13.68
C GLY A 30 3.39 -24.64 -12.63
N PRO A 31 3.98 -25.40 -11.68
CA PRO A 31 3.25 -26.04 -10.60
C PRO A 31 2.45 -25.07 -9.73
N TYR A 32 3.03 -23.90 -9.42
CA TYR A 32 2.39 -22.87 -8.63
C TYR A 32 1.12 -22.35 -9.33
N MET A 33 1.21 -21.99 -10.61
CA MET A 33 0.07 -21.48 -11.37
C MET A 33 -1.02 -22.52 -11.59
N ALA A 34 -0.66 -23.81 -11.73
CA ALA A 34 -1.64 -24.89 -11.81
C ALA A 34 -2.48 -24.97 -10.52
N ARG A 35 -1.81 -24.91 -9.37
CA ARG A 35 -2.46 -24.89 -8.05
C ARG A 35 -3.38 -23.68 -7.89
N ILE A 36 -2.89 -22.47 -8.18
CA ILE A 36 -3.67 -21.23 -8.07
C ILE A 36 -4.91 -21.25 -8.98
N ARG A 37 -4.77 -21.74 -10.20
CA ARG A 37 -5.92 -21.88 -11.12
C ARG A 37 -6.97 -22.84 -10.60
N ALA A 38 -6.56 -23.97 -10.04
CA ALA A 38 -7.48 -24.94 -9.42
C ALA A 38 -8.21 -24.34 -8.21
N GLU A 39 -7.49 -23.68 -7.33
CA GLU A 39 -8.04 -22.96 -6.17
C GLU A 39 -9.06 -21.89 -6.59
N TYR A 40 -8.71 -21.07 -7.60
CA TYR A 40 -9.62 -20.03 -8.10
C TYR A 40 -10.86 -20.63 -8.81
N ALA A 41 -10.72 -21.77 -9.46
CA ALA A 41 -11.86 -22.47 -10.06
C ALA A 41 -12.83 -22.96 -8.97
N GLU A 42 -12.31 -23.54 -7.91
CA GLU A 42 -13.10 -23.97 -6.75
C GLU A 42 -13.78 -22.78 -6.04
N ILE A 43 -13.07 -21.67 -5.83
CA ILE A 43 -13.64 -20.46 -5.25
C ILE A 43 -14.76 -19.90 -6.13
N ARG A 44 -14.58 -19.85 -7.47
CA ARG A 44 -15.63 -19.40 -8.39
C ARG A 44 -16.87 -20.28 -8.32
N GLU A 45 -16.69 -21.59 -8.28
CA GLU A 45 -17.83 -22.52 -8.19
C GLU A 45 -18.59 -22.36 -6.88
N ARG A 46 -17.88 -22.25 -5.74
CA ARG A 46 -18.51 -21.99 -4.42
C ARG A 46 -19.28 -20.67 -4.35
N HIS A 47 -18.90 -19.69 -5.15
CA HIS A 47 -19.50 -18.35 -5.13
C HIS A 47 -20.40 -18.07 -6.33
N LYS A 48 -20.62 -19.02 -7.22
CA LYS A 48 -21.40 -18.89 -8.44
C LYS A 48 -22.83 -18.39 -8.18
N ASP A 49 -23.44 -18.86 -7.11
CA ASP A 49 -24.80 -18.50 -6.71
C ASP A 49 -24.86 -17.36 -5.68
N ARG A 50 -23.70 -16.91 -5.18
CA ARG A 50 -23.59 -15.71 -4.33
C ARG A 50 -23.45 -14.47 -5.20
N GLY A 51 -24.49 -14.16 -5.98
CA GLY A 51 -24.58 -12.86 -6.63
C GLY A 51 -24.30 -11.78 -5.59
N SER A 52 -23.32 -10.90 -5.85
CA SER A 52 -23.12 -9.74 -5.00
C SER A 52 -24.45 -9.00 -4.98
N GLY A 53 -25.14 -8.97 -3.83
CA GLY A 53 -26.36 -8.19 -3.68
C GLY A 53 -26.14 -6.68 -3.85
N LYS A 54 -24.93 -6.29 -4.28
CA LYS A 54 -24.57 -4.91 -4.64
C LYS A 54 -25.00 -4.65 -6.08
N ARG A 55 -25.98 -3.79 -6.23
CA ARG A 55 -26.38 -3.27 -7.52
C ARG A 55 -25.23 -2.43 -8.08
N LEU A 56 -24.77 -2.75 -9.29
CA LEU A 56 -23.71 -2.01 -9.95
C LEU A 56 -24.33 -1.06 -10.97
N VAL A 57 -23.74 0.11 -11.11
CA VAL A 57 -24.03 1.06 -12.18
C VAL A 57 -23.09 0.84 -13.37
N SER A 58 -23.44 1.35 -14.55
CA SER A 58 -22.54 1.32 -15.69
C SER A 58 -21.26 2.14 -15.42
N LEU A 59 -20.16 1.79 -16.09
CA LEU A 59 -18.92 2.56 -15.97
C LEU A 59 -19.11 4.02 -16.43
N GLU A 60 -19.95 4.25 -17.44
CA GLU A 60 -20.29 5.59 -17.91
C GLU A 60 -20.99 6.40 -16.82
N THR A 61 -22.00 5.81 -16.16
CA THR A 61 -22.70 6.44 -15.03
C THR A 61 -21.73 6.72 -13.89
N ALA A 62 -20.86 5.76 -13.54
CA ALA A 62 -19.87 5.94 -12.47
C ALA A 62 -18.86 7.06 -12.78
N ARG A 63 -18.45 7.20 -14.05
CA ARG A 63 -17.58 8.30 -14.51
C ARG A 63 -18.27 9.67 -14.49
N ALA A 64 -19.57 9.71 -14.78
CA ALA A 64 -20.37 10.93 -14.66
C ALA A 64 -20.51 11.39 -13.19
N GLN A 65 -20.47 10.44 -12.25
CA GLN A 65 -20.53 10.66 -10.80
C GLN A 65 -19.15 10.69 -10.13
N ARG A 66 -18.10 11.04 -10.87
CA ARG A 66 -16.74 11.12 -10.34
C ARG A 66 -16.60 12.23 -9.29
N TYR A 67 -15.64 12.07 -8.40
CA TYR A 67 -15.21 13.15 -7.51
C TYR A 67 -14.39 14.17 -8.31
N ASP A 68 -14.59 15.47 -8.04
CA ASP A 68 -13.77 16.54 -8.60
C ASP A 68 -12.95 17.20 -7.47
N PRO A 69 -11.63 17.01 -7.45
CA PRO A 69 -10.77 17.55 -6.40
C PRO A 69 -10.69 19.08 -6.41
N LEU A 70 -11.03 19.73 -7.53
CA LEU A 70 -10.93 21.17 -7.71
C LEU A 70 -12.26 21.91 -7.44
N ALA A 71 -13.37 21.17 -7.30
CA ALA A 71 -14.72 21.75 -7.15
C ALA A 71 -14.85 22.69 -5.93
N GLY A 72 -14.11 22.42 -4.84
CA GLY A 72 -14.06 23.26 -3.63
C GLY A 72 -13.09 24.44 -3.70
N GLY A 73 -12.52 24.76 -4.86
CA GLY A 73 -11.51 25.83 -5.01
C GLY A 73 -10.11 25.40 -4.54
N HIS A 74 -9.92 24.14 -4.18
CA HIS A 74 -8.60 23.59 -3.84
C HIS A 74 -7.61 23.79 -5.00
N ARG A 75 -6.36 24.09 -4.65
CA ARG A 75 -5.26 24.13 -5.59
C ARG A 75 -4.11 23.31 -5.04
N PRO A 76 -3.58 22.35 -5.82
CA PRO A 76 -2.42 21.58 -5.42
C PRO A 76 -1.20 22.48 -5.19
N GLU A 77 -0.46 22.18 -4.13
CA GLU A 77 0.80 22.88 -3.84
C GLU A 77 1.98 22.04 -4.34
N ALA A 78 2.96 22.72 -4.92
CA ALA A 78 4.18 22.05 -5.35
C ALA A 78 4.99 21.57 -4.14
N PRO A 79 5.51 20.34 -4.15
CA PRO A 79 6.39 19.87 -3.09
C PRO A 79 7.68 20.70 -3.06
N ARG A 80 8.26 20.86 -1.86
CA ARG A 80 9.52 21.60 -1.69
C ARG A 80 10.70 20.96 -2.42
N GLN A 81 10.69 19.65 -2.55
CA GLN A 81 11.74 18.86 -3.19
C GLN A 81 11.09 17.84 -4.15
N PRO A 82 10.79 18.24 -5.40
CA PRO A 82 10.34 17.31 -6.41
C PRO A 82 11.47 16.36 -6.83
N GLY A 83 11.10 15.21 -7.39
CA GLY A 83 12.03 14.17 -7.81
C GLY A 83 12.31 13.13 -6.74
N LEU A 84 13.43 12.45 -6.86
CA LEU A 84 13.80 11.31 -6.02
C LEU A 84 14.73 11.72 -4.89
N THR A 85 14.39 11.35 -3.67
CA THR A 85 15.24 11.48 -2.48
C THR A 85 15.57 10.10 -1.92
N VAL A 86 16.86 9.83 -1.68
CA VAL A 86 17.35 8.55 -1.16
C VAL A 86 17.89 8.74 0.26
N TYR A 87 17.38 7.98 1.19
CA TYR A 87 17.88 7.89 2.57
C TYR A 87 18.56 6.52 2.73
N ALA A 88 19.89 6.51 2.63
CA ALA A 88 20.68 5.27 2.62
C ALA A 88 20.84 4.62 4.00
N ASP A 89 20.77 5.41 5.06
CA ASP A 89 20.91 4.96 6.45
C ASP A 89 20.15 5.94 7.35
N TRP A 90 18.87 5.63 7.62
CA TRP A 90 18.06 6.47 8.51
C TRP A 90 18.27 6.05 9.96
N PRO A 91 18.48 6.97 10.90
CA PRO A 91 18.69 6.62 12.30
C PRO A 91 17.48 5.88 12.89
N LEU A 92 17.66 4.61 13.28
CA LEU A 92 16.56 3.81 13.84
C LEU A 92 15.95 4.44 15.09
N ALA A 93 16.76 5.15 15.89
CA ALA A 93 16.27 5.84 17.09
C ALA A 93 15.17 6.85 16.79
N GLU A 94 15.22 7.51 15.64
CA GLU A 94 14.19 8.47 15.22
C GLU A 94 12.86 7.79 14.84
N LEU A 95 12.88 6.49 14.51
CA LEU A 95 11.68 5.75 14.13
C LEU A 95 10.89 5.22 15.33
N VAL A 96 11.48 5.21 16.51
CA VAL A 96 10.88 4.61 17.72
C VAL A 96 9.54 5.22 18.08
N ASP A 97 9.41 6.53 17.97
CA ASP A 97 8.19 7.27 18.31
C ASP A 97 7.07 7.10 17.27
N TYR A 98 7.39 6.54 16.10
CA TYR A 98 6.45 6.29 15.01
C TYR A 98 6.00 4.83 14.92
N ILE A 99 6.45 3.96 15.84
CA ILE A 99 6.06 2.55 15.84
C ILE A 99 4.58 2.42 16.24
N ASP A 100 3.77 1.84 15.35
CA ASP A 100 2.43 1.36 15.69
C ASP A 100 2.56 0.01 16.41
N TRP A 101 2.33 0.02 17.71
CA TRP A 101 2.42 -1.16 18.55
C TRP A 101 1.19 -2.08 18.45
N THR A 102 0.09 -1.62 17.88
CA THR A 102 -1.13 -2.44 17.77
C THR A 102 -0.91 -3.71 16.93
N PRO A 103 -0.27 -3.67 15.73
CA PRO A 103 0.05 -4.88 14.97
C PRO A 103 1.01 -5.83 15.69
N PHE A 104 1.94 -5.28 16.51
CA PHE A 104 2.83 -6.09 17.33
C PHE A 104 2.05 -6.97 18.30
N PHE A 105 1.13 -6.40 19.10
CA PHE A 105 0.30 -7.16 20.01
C PHE A 105 -0.58 -8.18 19.30
N GLN A 106 -1.13 -7.82 18.13
CA GLN A 106 -1.93 -8.74 17.31
C GLN A 106 -1.13 -9.96 16.82
N THR A 107 0.16 -9.78 16.49
CA THR A 107 1.06 -10.88 16.09
C THR A 107 1.27 -11.88 17.23
N TRP A 108 1.23 -11.41 18.48
CA TRP A 108 1.31 -12.22 19.69
C TRP A 108 -0.08 -12.67 20.20
N GLU A 109 -1.11 -12.60 19.33
CA GLU A 109 -2.50 -13.03 19.62
C GLU A 109 -3.15 -12.28 20.81
N LEU A 110 -2.66 -11.09 21.16
CA LEU A 110 -3.27 -10.24 22.17
C LEU A 110 -4.28 -9.29 21.52
N ALA A 111 -5.56 -9.44 21.92
CA ALA A 111 -6.64 -8.61 21.40
C ALA A 111 -6.71 -7.26 22.12
N GLY A 112 -6.57 -6.16 21.39
CA GLY A 112 -6.67 -4.80 21.91
C GLY A 112 -5.89 -3.81 21.06
N ARG A 113 -6.05 -2.53 21.37
CA ARG A 113 -5.31 -1.44 20.70
C ARG A 113 -4.35 -0.78 21.68
N TYR A 114 -3.16 -0.52 21.24
CA TYR A 114 -2.20 0.29 22.01
C TYR A 114 -2.66 1.76 22.03
N PRO A 115 -2.53 2.49 23.17
CA PRO A 115 -2.00 2.03 24.44
C PRO A 115 -3.01 1.33 25.37
N ALA A 116 -4.30 1.38 25.10
CA ALA A 116 -5.37 0.91 25.97
C ALA A 116 -5.24 -0.59 26.35
N ILE A 117 -4.63 -1.41 25.49
CA ILE A 117 -4.37 -2.84 25.78
C ILE A 117 -3.54 -3.05 27.04
N LEU A 118 -2.69 -2.10 27.41
CA LEU A 118 -1.85 -2.21 28.60
C LEU A 118 -2.66 -2.16 29.91
N ASP A 119 -3.86 -1.59 29.89
CA ASP A 119 -4.76 -1.46 31.02
C ASP A 119 -5.95 -2.44 30.96
N ASP A 120 -5.95 -3.34 29.97
CA ASP A 120 -6.99 -4.34 29.81
C ASP A 120 -7.04 -5.31 31.00
N ALA A 121 -8.25 -5.60 31.49
CA ALA A 121 -8.46 -6.41 32.69
C ALA A 121 -8.01 -7.88 32.52
N VAL A 122 -8.02 -8.40 31.28
CA VAL A 122 -7.72 -9.81 30.99
C VAL A 122 -6.29 -9.96 30.48
N VAL A 123 -5.90 -9.20 29.47
CA VAL A 123 -4.59 -9.35 28.79
C VAL A 123 -3.56 -8.30 29.18
N GLY A 124 -3.94 -7.27 29.95
CA GLY A 124 -3.10 -6.13 30.23
C GLY A 124 -1.78 -6.48 30.96
N ALA A 125 -1.79 -7.43 31.87
CA ALA A 125 -0.58 -7.89 32.57
C ALA A 125 0.43 -8.48 31.56
N GLN A 126 -0.02 -9.38 30.70
CA GLN A 126 0.79 -10.01 29.67
C GLN A 126 1.25 -8.98 28.62
N ALA A 127 0.37 -8.06 28.21
CA ALA A 127 0.70 -7.00 27.28
C ALA A 127 1.82 -6.07 27.81
N ARG A 128 1.76 -5.69 29.08
CA ARG A 128 2.82 -4.87 29.72
C ARG A 128 4.17 -5.60 29.76
N GLU A 129 4.16 -6.88 30.08
CA GLU A 129 5.40 -7.68 30.11
C GLU A 129 6.01 -7.78 28.71
N LEU A 130 5.20 -8.18 27.73
CA LEU A 130 5.62 -8.28 26.33
C LEU A 130 6.12 -6.92 25.79
N TYR A 131 5.43 -5.83 26.09
CA TYR A 131 5.85 -4.48 25.70
C TYR A 131 7.17 -4.08 26.30
N ARG A 132 7.37 -4.34 27.60
CA ARG A 132 8.65 -4.08 28.29
C ARG A 132 9.79 -4.82 27.59
N ASP A 133 9.61 -6.10 27.28
CA ASP A 133 10.64 -6.94 26.68
C ASP A 133 10.93 -6.50 25.23
N ALA A 134 9.89 -6.15 24.48
CA ALA A 134 10.03 -5.58 23.14
C ALA A 134 10.78 -4.24 23.15
N ARG A 135 10.50 -3.37 24.12
CA ARG A 135 11.23 -2.09 24.29
C ARG A 135 12.69 -2.30 24.65
N ALA A 136 13.00 -3.26 25.53
CA ALA A 136 14.37 -3.61 25.87
C ALA A 136 15.14 -4.17 24.66
N MET A 137 14.49 -5.05 23.88
CA MET A 137 15.06 -5.57 22.65
C MET A 137 15.29 -4.45 21.62
N LEU A 138 14.34 -3.55 21.44
CA LEU A 138 14.46 -2.42 20.51
C LEU A 138 15.63 -1.50 20.88
N THR A 139 15.79 -1.19 22.16
CA THR A 139 16.94 -0.43 22.66
C THR A 139 18.26 -1.13 22.27
N ARG A 140 18.34 -2.43 22.49
CA ARG A 140 19.52 -3.22 22.13
C ARG A 140 19.78 -3.24 20.63
N ILE A 141 18.76 -3.39 19.81
CA ILE A 141 18.85 -3.33 18.34
C ILE A 141 19.48 -2.00 17.88
N ILE A 142 19.07 -0.90 18.52
CA ILE A 142 19.55 0.45 18.19
C ILE A 142 20.99 0.65 18.66
N ASP A 143 21.28 0.35 19.93
CA ASP A 143 22.58 0.58 20.56
C ASP A 143 23.69 -0.26 19.90
N GLU A 144 23.40 -1.51 19.60
CA GLU A 144 24.32 -2.44 18.93
C GLU A 144 24.28 -2.36 17.40
N ARG A 145 23.44 -1.49 16.82
CA ARG A 145 23.28 -1.30 15.35
C ARG A 145 23.04 -2.58 14.58
N TRP A 146 22.10 -3.39 15.05
CA TRP A 146 21.81 -4.67 14.42
C TRP A 146 21.19 -4.54 13.03
N LEU A 147 20.40 -3.50 12.82
CA LEU A 147 19.59 -3.30 11.62
C LEU A 147 19.90 -1.96 10.96
N THR A 148 19.68 -1.89 9.65
CA THR A 148 19.72 -0.66 8.88
C THR A 148 18.34 -0.35 8.30
N ALA A 149 17.94 0.92 8.39
CA ALA A 149 16.75 1.45 7.76
C ALA A 149 17.12 2.27 6.52
N LYS A 150 16.45 2.01 5.41
CA LYS A 150 16.60 2.77 4.17
C LYS A 150 15.25 3.20 3.63
N ALA A 151 15.23 4.34 2.95
CA ALA A 151 14.04 4.82 2.27
C ALA A 151 14.40 5.47 0.94
N VAL A 152 13.48 5.37 0.01
CA VAL A 152 13.44 6.15 -1.22
C VAL A 152 12.08 6.81 -1.28
N VAL A 153 12.06 8.12 -1.45
CA VAL A 153 10.84 8.92 -1.58
C VAL A 153 10.90 9.67 -2.90
N GLY A 154 9.83 9.60 -3.66
CA GLY A 154 9.73 10.33 -4.91
C GLY A 154 8.46 11.17 -4.96
N LEU A 155 8.59 12.40 -5.49
CA LEU A 155 7.49 13.34 -5.68
C LEU A 155 7.58 13.87 -7.12
N TRP A 156 6.55 13.58 -7.92
CA TRP A 156 6.55 13.89 -9.34
C TRP A 156 5.31 14.64 -9.77
N PRO A 157 5.43 15.52 -10.77
CA PRO A 157 4.26 16.11 -11.42
C PRO A 157 3.34 15.02 -11.94
N ALA A 158 2.04 15.21 -11.78
CA ALA A 158 1.04 14.25 -12.21
C ALA A 158 -0.24 14.93 -12.68
N ALA A 159 -0.97 14.27 -13.56
CA ALA A 159 -2.29 14.70 -14.01
C ALA A 159 -3.20 13.49 -14.23
N SER A 160 -4.47 13.60 -13.85
CA SER A 160 -5.41 12.52 -14.16
C SER A 160 -6.00 12.63 -15.57
N VAL A 161 -6.08 11.48 -16.24
CA VAL A 161 -6.69 11.31 -17.57
C VAL A 161 -7.69 10.17 -17.51
N GLY A 162 -8.96 10.49 -17.48
CA GLY A 162 -10.00 9.48 -17.25
C GLY A 162 -9.89 8.84 -15.86
N ASP A 163 -9.65 7.53 -15.82
CA ASP A 163 -9.46 6.76 -14.57
C ASP A 163 -7.98 6.45 -14.30
N ASP A 164 -7.07 7.04 -15.09
CA ASP A 164 -5.62 6.85 -14.99
C ASP A 164 -4.92 8.11 -14.51
N VAL A 165 -3.66 7.97 -14.04
CA VAL A 165 -2.78 9.07 -13.69
C VAL A 165 -1.52 9.00 -14.53
N GLU A 166 -1.27 10.05 -15.31
CA GLU A 166 0.00 10.29 -15.99
C GLU A 166 0.99 10.90 -15.02
N VAL A 167 2.19 10.33 -14.95
CA VAL A 167 3.30 10.79 -14.11
C VAL A 167 4.40 11.33 -15.01
N TYR A 168 4.98 12.49 -14.66
CA TYR A 168 5.98 13.19 -15.46
C TYR A 168 7.31 13.23 -14.73
N ALA A 169 8.41 13.47 -15.47
CA ALA A 169 9.71 13.74 -14.86
C ALA A 169 9.63 15.00 -13.96
N ALA A 170 10.46 15.06 -12.92
CA ALA A 170 10.40 16.14 -11.93
C ALA A 170 10.66 17.53 -12.52
N ASP A 171 11.44 17.58 -13.60
CA ASP A 171 11.82 18.78 -14.37
C ASP A 171 11.01 18.92 -15.68
N ALA A 172 9.95 18.14 -15.86
CA ALA A 172 9.18 18.11 -17.09
C ALA A 172 8.50 19.45 -17.37
N ALA A 173 8.54 19.86 -18.64
CA ALA A 173 7.69 20.93 -19.16
C ALA A 173 6.22 20.51 -19.19
N ASP A 174 5.31 21.49 -19.32
CA ASP A 174 3.86 21.23 -19.24
C ASP A 174 3.31 20.34 -20.38
N ASP A 175 4.02 20.28 -21.51
CA ASP A 175 3.70 19.47 -22.70
C ASP A 175 4.50 18.16 -22.80
N ALA A 176 5.24 17.79 -21.75
CA ALA A 176 6.07 16.60 -21.75
C ALA A 176 5.25 15.30 -21.90
N HIS A 177 5.90 14.28 -22.44
CA HIS A 177 5.33 12.93 -22.42
C HIS A 177 5.45 12.33 -21.02
N PRO A 178 4.42 11.57 -20.55
CA PRO A 178 4.49 10.91 -19.26
C PRO A 178 5.58 9.83 -19.25
N VAL A 179 6.31 9.75 -18.14
CA VAL A 179 7.30 8.68 -17.89
C VAL A 179 6.65 7.40 -17.41
N ALA A 180 5.45 7.50 -16.85
CA ALA A 180 4.64 6.36 -16.43
C ALA A 180 3.15 6.71 -16.47
N VAL A 181 2.31 5.68 -16.61
CA VAL A 181 0.86 5.78 -16.46
C VAL A 181 0.41 4.76 -15.42
N LEU A 182 -0.26 5.25 -14.39
CA LEU A 182 -0.83 4.42 -13.32
C LEU A 182 -2.32 4.22 -13.61
N ASN A 183 -2.70 2.95 -13.80
CA ASN A 183 -4.07 2.59 -14.11
C ASN A 183 -4.84 2.25 -12.82
N PHE A 184 -6.03 2.82 -12.66
CA PHE A 184 -6.88 2.62 -11.48
C PHE A 184 -8.27 2.10 -11.84
N LEU A 185 -8.94 1.53 -10.85
CA LEU A 185 -10.31 1.05 -10.99
C LEU A 185 -11.27 2.05 -10.35
N ARG A 186 -12.39 2.30 -11.05
CA ARG A 186 -13.48 3.11 -10.53
C ARG A 186 -14.49 2.26 -9.78
N GLN A 187 -14.98 2.77 -8.67
CA GLN A 187 -16.15 2.20 -8.01
C GLN A 187 -17.37 2.27 -8.94
N GLN A 188 -18.19 1.24 -8.90
CA GLN A 188 -19.41 1.13 -9.70
C GLN A 188 -20.60 0.73 -8.81
N ALA A 189 -20.64 1.20 -7.57
CA ALA A 189 -21.72 0.87 -6.66
C ALA A 189 -22.91 1.80 -6.88
N ASP A 190 -24.13 1.25 -6.88
CA ASP A 190 -25.35 2.06 -6.82
C ASP A 190 -25.42 2.80 -5.47
N LYS A 191 -25.19 4.09 -5.50
CA LYS A 191 -25.08 4.94 -4.31
C LYS A 191 -26.21 5.97 -4.27
N PRO A 192 -26.57 6.46 -3.07
CA PRO A 192 -27.48 7.60 -2.94
C PRO A 192 -26.99 8.81 -3.73
N PRO A 193 -27.90 9.64 -4.23
CA PRO A 193 -27.56 10.88 -4.95
C PRO A 193 -26.55 11.75 -4.17
N GLY A 194 -25.59 12.33 -4.89
CA GLY A 194 -24.55 13.19 -4.32
C GLY A 194 -23.35 12.45 -3.72
N ARG A 195 -23.32 11.10 -3.75
CA ARG A 195 -22.13 10.33 -3.35
C ARG A 195 -21.35 9.89 -4.58
N PRO A 196 -20.09 10.33 -4.76
CA PRO A 196 -19.32 9.99 -5.94
C PRO A 196 -18.89 8.51 -5.98
N ASP A 197 -18.74 8.00 -7.19
CA ASP A 197 -18.07 6.74 -7.48
C ASP A 197 -16.57 6.99 -7.63
N PHE A 198 -15.85 6.83 -6.51
CA PHE A 198 -14.43 7.16 -6.43
C PHE A 198 -13.54 6.30 -7.32
N CYS A 199 -12.56 6.94 -7.92
CA CYS A 199 -11.35 6.37 -8.46
C CYS A 199 -10.15 7.06 -7.80
N LEU A 200 -9.03 6.38 -7.59
CA LEU A 200 -7.84 7.03 -7.04
C LEU A 200 -7.33 8.18 -7.93
N ALA A 201 -7.52 8.06 -9.24
CA ALA A 201 -7.21 9.13 -10.17
C ALA A 201 -8.00 10.42 -9.93
N ASP A 202 -9.15 10.36 -9.27
CA ASP A 202 -9.97 11.54 -8.97
C ASP A 202 -9.32 12.48 -7.95
N PHE A 203 -8.32 12.00 -7.19
CA PHE A 203 -7.59 12.80 -6.20
C PHE A 203 -6.39 13.55 -6.79
N ILE A 204 -6.15 13.41 -8.10
CA ILE A 204 -5.15 14.16 -8.86
C ILE A 204 -5.89 15.08 -9.83
N ALA A 205 -5.43 16.34 -9.94
CA ALA A 205 -6.05 17.33 -10.81
C ALA A 205 -6.14 16.85 -12.27
N PRO A 206 -7.31 16.96 -12.92
CA PRO A 206 -7.47 16.54 -14.30
C PRO A 206 -6.63 17.37 -15.26
N LYS A 207 -5.90 16.71 -16.17
CA LYS A 207 -5.03 17.33 -17.19
C LYS A 207 -5.75 18.42 -17.98
N ARG A 208 -7.04 18.25 -18.28
CA ARG A 208 -7.85 19.24 -19.03
C ARG A 208 -7.97 20.61 -18.36
N HIS A 209 -7.71 20.69 -17.05
CA HIS A 209 -7.80 21.97 -16.31
C HIS A 209 -6.50 22.77 -16.34
N GLY A 210 -5.40 22.22 -16.87
CA GLY A 210 -4.10 22.89 -16.93
C GLY A 210 -3.51 23.21 -15.54
N VAL A 211 -3.99 22.53 -14.49
CA VAL A 211 -3.48 22.67 -13.12
C VAL A 211 -2.46 21.58 -12.88
N ARG A 212 -1.23 21.95 -12.53
CA ARG A 212 -0.18 20.99 -12.16
C ARG A 212 -0.46 20.44 -10.77
N ASP A 213 -0.47 19.13 -10.66
CA ASP A 213 -0.61 18.40 -9.42
C ASP A 213 0.58 17.44 -9.24
N TRP A 214 0.61 16.71 -8.13
CA TRP A 214 1.76 15.92 -7.74
C TRP A 214 1.34 14.58 -7.18
N ILE A 215 2.14 13.57 -7.46
CA ILE A 215 1.99 12.24 -6.87
C ILE A 215 3.25 11.88 -6.10
N GLY A 216 3.08 11.28 -4.92
CA GLY A 216 4.16 10.76 -4.11
C GLY A 216 4.18 9.24 -4.12
N ALA A 217 5.39 8.67 -4.12
CA ALA A 217 5.62 7.26 -3.87
C ALA A 217 6.84 7.08 -2.97
N PHE A 218 6.86 5.97 -2.22
CA PHE A 218 7.99 5.63 -1.39
C PHE A 218 8.22 4.12 -1.32
N ALA A 219 9.46 3.74 -1.06
CA ALA A 219 9.84 2.39 -0.68
C ALA A 219 10.74 2.47 0.55
N VAL A 220 10.47 1.64 1.56
CA VAL A 220 11.18 1.66 2.84
C VAL A 220 11.56 0.26 3.29
N THR A 221 12.67 0.16 4.01
CA THR A 221 13.10 -1.03 4.74
C THR A 221 13.63 -0.61 6.10
N ALA A 222 13.38 -1.40 7.14
CA ALA A 222 13.90 -1.15 8.49
C ALA A 222 14.54 -2.38 9.14
N GLY A 223 14.61 -3.51 8.41
CA GLY A 223 15.07 -4.80 8.93
C GLY A 223 16.31 -5.38 8.22
N ILE A 224 17.06 -4.56 7.50
CA ILE A 224 18.27 -5.04 6.80
C ILE A 224 19.30 -5.47 7.85
N GLY A 225 19.75 -6.74 7.76
CA GLY A 225 20.69 -7.35 8.69
C GLY A 225 20.04 -8.32 9.68
N ILE A 226 18.70 -8.47 9.70
CA ILE A 226 17.99 -9.28 10.68
C ILE A 226 18.40 -10.76 10.68
N ASP A 227 18.67 -11.33 9.50
CA ASP A 227 18.98 -12.78 9.36
C ASP A 227 20.16 -13.20 10.21
N ALA A 228 21.22 -12.37 10.30
CA ALA A 228 22.39 -12.63 11.10
C ALA A 228 22.10 -12.67 12.62
N HIS A 229 21.00 -12.06 13.07
CA HIS A 229 20.60 -12.01 14.47
C HIS A 229 19.57 -13.08 14.80
N VAL A 230 18.65 -13.41 13.88
CA VAL A 230 17.68 -14.51 14.06
C VAL A 230 18.40 -15.82 14.34
N ALA A 231 19.45 -16.14 13.58
CA ALA A 231 20.26 -17.34 13.78
C ALA A 231 20.93 -17.49 15.18
N ARG A 232 20.91 -16.44 16.01
CA ARG A 232 21.43 -16.51 17.38
C ARG A 232 20.37 -16.93 18.41
N PHE A 233 19.10 -16.97 17.99
CA PHE A 233 17.96 -17.31 18.84
C PHE A 233 17.32 -18.66 18.46
N GLU A 234 17.81 -19.31 17.40
CA GLU A 234 17.52 -20.68 17.02
C GLU A 234 18.50 -21.68 17.70
#